data_1b0db87ee817f2be631ed60a12965a4d
#
_entry.id   1b0db87ee817f2be631ed60a12965a4d
#
_cell.length_a   1.000
_cell.length_b   1.000
_cell.length_c   1.000
_cell.angle_alpha   90.00
_cell.angle_beta   90.00
_cell.angle_gamma   90.00
#
_symmetry.space_group_name_H-M   'P 1'
#
loop_
_entity.id
_entity.type
_entity.pdbx_description
1 polymer ?
#
loop_
_entity_poly.entity_id
_entity_poly.type
_entity_poly.pdbx_seq_one_letter_code
_entity_poly.pdbx_strand_id
1 'polypeptide(L)'
;RDAQESRGLGDVYKRQNKMSGHSKFANIAHKKAANDAAKGKIFTRLGKEIMVAVKEGGPDVNNNSKLRQVVTKCKAANMPNDTIERAIKKAASTDMSNFESVTYEGYGPNGTAIIVEALTDNRNRAASNIRNAFTKGGGNVGTPGCVSFMFDNKGQIIVAKEDCDKDADDLMMIALDAGADDFNEEEDSYEITTAPDDFGTVSDALSNEGITFASAEVTMIPQTMVELTSEDDIKKMRRILALLDEEDDVQNVYHNWDEPIEDEE
;
A
#
# COMPACT_ATOMS: atom_id res chain seq x y z
N ARG A 1 4.14 43.17 -27.85
CA ARG A 1 3.62 41.89 -28.40
C ARG A 1 4.16 40.66 -27.73
N ASP A 2 4.83 40.76 -26.56
CA ASP A 2 5.50 39.62 -25.87
C ASP A 2 4.98 39.31 -24.45
N ALA A 3 3.74 39.72 -24.13
CA ALA A 3 3.15 39.49 -22.80
C ALA A 3 2.08 38.39 -22.77
N GLN A 4 1.81 37.67 -23.85
CA GLN A 4 0.74 36.67 -23.94
C GLN A 4 1.20 35.21 -23.93
N GLU A 5 2.49 34.94 -24.16
CA GLU A 5 3.00 33.56 -24.20
C GLU A 5 3.41 32.99 -22.83
N SER A 6 3.59 33.83 -21.79
CA SER A 6 4.00 33.38 -20.46
C SER A 6 2.85 32.83 -19.57
N ARG A 7 1.59 32.98 -19.98
CA ARG A 7 0.43 32.50 -19.20
C ARG A 7 0.04 31.05 -19.48
N GLY A 8 0.52 30.47 -20.58
CA GLY A 8 0.14 29.11 -20.98
C GLY A 8 0.90 27.99 -20.28
N LEU A 9 2.15 28.22 -19.90
CA LEU A 9 3.00 27.19 -19.27
C LEU A 9 2.68 26.99 -17.77
N GLY A 10 2.31 28.07 -17.07
CA GLY A 10 1.91 28.00 -15.67
C GLY A 10 0.58 27.27 -15.46
N ASP A 11 -0.36 27.37 -16.42
CA ASP A 11 -1.66 26.70 -16.36
C ASP A 11 -1.59 25.23 -16.78
N VAL A 12 -0.62 24.85 -17.59
CA VAL A 12 -0.37 23.43 -17.95
C VAL A 12 0.26 22.68 -16.77
N TYR A 13 1.22 23.30 -16.05
CA TYR A 13 1.80 22.72 -14.83
C TYR A 13 0.78 22.65 -13.69
N LYS A 14 -0.09 23.65 -13.53
CA LYS A 14 -1.19 23.61 -12.54
C LYS A 14 -2.28 22.60 -12.90
N ARG A 15 -2.46 22.26 -14.19
CA ARG A 15 -3.43 21.22 -14.59
C ARG A 15 -2.88 19.80 -14.46
N GLN A 16 -1.57 19.60 -14.52
CA GLN A 16 -0.97 18.27 -14.28
C GLN A 16 -0.98 17.89 -12.79
N ASN A 17 -0.92 18.85 -11.86
CA ASN A 17 -1.05 18.58 -10.42
C ASN A 17 -2.51 18.55 -9.92
N LYS A 18 -3.51 18.74 -10.78
CA LYS A 18 -4.93 18.73 -10.40
C LYS A 18 -5.67 17.45 -10.80
N MET A 19 -4.94 16.36 -11.04
CA MET A 19 -5.51 15.06 -11.41
C MET A 19 -5.16 13.96 -10.40
N SER A 20 -5.30 14.25 -9.12
CA SER A 20 -5.48 13.25 -8.09
C SER A 20 -6.68 13.71 -7.25
N GLY A 21 -7.88 13.45 -7.75
CA GLY A 21 -9.13 13.99 -7.21
C GLY A 21 -9.57 13.39 -5.88
N HIS A 22 -8.77 12.48 -5.29
CA HIS A 22 -9.10 11.88 -4.00
C HIS A 22 -7.82 11.75 -3.19
N SER A 23 -7.79 12.46 -2.06
CA SER A 23 -6.70 12.40 -1.12
C SER A 23 -6.39 10.95 -0.73
N LYS A 24 -5.14 10.55 -0.86
CA LYS A 24 -4.67 9.24 -0.38
C LYS A 24 -4.99 9.05 1.11
N PHE A 25 -4.94 10.12 1.87
CA PHE A 25 -5.32 10.15 3.28
C PHE A 25 -6.80 9.81 3.49
N ALA A 26 -7.72 10.40 2.71
CA ALA A 26 -9.15 10.07 2.80
C ALA A 26 -9.41 8.58 2.52
N ASN A 27 -8.74 8.00 1.51
CA ASN A 27 -8.81 6.56 1.24
C ASN A 27 -8.26 5.70 2.41
N ILE A 28 -7.18 6.14 3.06
CA ILE A 28 -6.62 5.49 4.25
C ILE A 28 -7.59 5.62 5.43
N ALA A 29 -8.15 6.79 5.68
CA ALA A 29 -9.12 7.04 6.75
C ALA A 29 -10.39 6.20 6.56
N HIS A 30 -10.91 6.11 5.33
CA HIS A 30 -12.07 5.29 4.99
C HIS A 30 -11.80 3.80 5.19
N LYS A 31 -10.64 3.30 4.72
CA LYS A 31 -10.19 1.93 4.97
C LYS A 31 -10.00 1.66 6.46
N LYS A 32 -9.53 2.63 7.24
CA LYS A 32 -9.34 2.50 8.69
C LYS A 32 -10.68 2.43 9.44
N ALA A 33 -11.69 3.21 9.03
CA ALA A 33 -13.05 3.15 9.61
C ALA A 33 -13.77 1.82 9.29
N ALA A 34 -13.64 1.29 8.07
CA ALA A 34 -14.19 -0.02 7.67
C ALA A 34 -13.49 -1.21 8.38
N ASN A 35 -12.30 -1.00 8.94
CA ASN A 35 -11.43 -2.04 9.49
C ASN A 35 -11.87 -2.60 10.85
N ASP A 36 -12.81 -2.02 11.58
CA ASP A 36 -13.23 -2.58 12.87
C ASP A 36 -13.92 -3.96 12.73
N ALA A 37 -14.58 -4.22 11.61
CA ALA A 37 -15.12 -5.53 11.25
C ALA A 37 -14.07 -6.49 10.65
N ALA A 38 -12.97 -5.96 10.12
CA ALA A 38 -11.92 -6.70 9.38
C ALA A 38 -10.67 -7.02 10.22
N LYS A 39 -10.58 -6.57 11.48
CA LYS A 39 -9.38 -6.75 12.35
C LYS A 39 -8.84 -8.17 12.38
N GLY A 40 -9.72 -9.16 12.39
CA GLY A 40 -9.33 -10.57 12.39
C GLY A 40 -8.54 -10.98 11.14
N LYS A 41 -8.98 -10.54 9.96
CA LYS A 41 -8.30 -10.81 8.67
C LYS A 41 -6.94 -10.11 8.60
N ILE A 42 -6.88 -8.84 9.00
CA ILE A 42 -5.65 -8.05 9.02
C ILE A 42 -4.61 -8.72 9.94
N PHE A 43 -5.01 -9.14 11.14
CA PHE A 43 -4.12 -9.84 12.06
C PHE A 43 -3.66 -11.19 11.52
N THR A 44 -4.50 -11.90 10.76
CA THR A 44 -4.12 -13.15 10.10
C THR A 44 -3.07 -12.89 9.01
N ARG A 45 -3.26 -11.88 8.17
CA ARG A 45 -2.30 -11.48 7.13
C ARG A 45 -0.97 -11.04 7.73
N LEU A 46 -1.00 -10.12 8.69
CA LEU A 46 0.21 -9.68 9.40
C LEU A 46 0.92 -10.84 10.12
N GLY A 47 0.16 -11.79 10.67
CA GLY A 47 0.73 -13.01 11.24
C GLY A 47 1.48 -13.86 10.21
N LYS A 48 1.00 -13.95 8.98
CA LYS A 48 1.69 -14.62 7.87
C LYS A 48 2.94 -13.84 7.42
N GLU A 49 2.87 -12.50 7.35
CA GLU A 49 4.06 -11.66 7.06
C GLU A 49 5.15 -11.84 8.12
N ILE A 50 4.79 -11.88 9.41
CA ILE A 50 5.72 -12.21 10.50
C ILE A 50 6.39 -13.56 10.25
N MET A 51 5.61 -14.58 9.88
CA MET A 51 6.16 -15.92 9.62
C MET A 51 7.18 -15.94 8.49
N VAL A 52 6.91 -15.21 7.39
CA VAL A 52 7.86 -15.07 6.27
C VAL A 52 9.12 -14.33 6.71
N ALA A 53 8.96 -13.19 7.38
CA ALA A 53 10.09 -12.39 7.84
C ALA A 53 11.00 -13.15 8.80
N VAL A 54 10.41 -13.93 9.73
CA VAL A 54 11.16 -14.79 10.68
C VAL A 54 11.89 -15.91 9.94
N LYS A 55 11.27 -16.52 8.95
CA LYS A 55 11.90 -17.58 8.13
C LYS A 55 13.12 -17.06 7.37
N GLU A 56 13.04 -15.86 6.82
CA GLU A 56 14.11 -15.28 6.00
C GLU A 56 15.27 -14.73 6.81
N GLY A 57 15.00 -14.07 7.94
CA GLY A 57 16.02 -13.33 8.70
C GLY A 57 16.11 -13.67 10.19
N GLY A 58 15.34 -14.67 10.65
CA GLY A 58 15.32 -15.07 12.07
C GLY A 58 14.36 -14.23 12.94
N PRO A 59 14.15 -14.64 14.21
CA PRO A 59 13.14 -14.06 15.08
C PRO A 59 13.57 -12.78 15.82
N ASP A 60 14.82 -12.34 15.65
CA ASP A 60 15.33 -11.15 16.32
C ASP A 60 14.99 -9.87 15.52
N VAL A 61 14.08 -9.07 16.05
CA VAL A 61 13.63 -7.81 15.45
C VAL A 61 14.78 -6.81 15.23
N ASN A 62 15.82 -6.84 16.07
CA ASN A 62 16.95 -5.92 15.95
C ASN A 62 17.88 -6.28 14.77
N ASN A 63 17.99 -7.56 14.47
CA ASN A 63 18.85 -8.08 13.42
C ASN A 63 18.12 -8.41 12.11
N ASN A 64 16.77 -8.30 12.09
CA ASN A 64 15.94 -8.61 10.95
C ASN A 64 15.14 -7.36 10.54
N SER A 65 15.62 -6.63 9.54
CA SER A 65 15.00 -5.40 9.04
C SER A 65 13.58 -5.63 8.50
N LYS A 66 13.34 -6.75 7.80
CA LYS A 66 12.02 -7.13 7.31
C LYS A 66 11.04 -7.39 8.45
N LEU A 67 11.47 -8.12 9.48
CA LEU A 67 10.63 -8.35 10.67
C LEU A 67 10.32 -7.05 11.39
N ARG A 68 11.28 -6.12 11.49
CA ARG A 68 11.06 -4.80 12.09
C ARG A 68 9.98 -4.02 11.35
N GLN A 69 10.01 -3.99 10.01
CA GLN A 69 8.98 -3.36 9.18
C GLN A 69 7.60 -3.97 9.43
N VAL A 70 7.52 -5.30 9.46
CA VAL A 70 6.24 -5.99 9.73
C VAL A 70 5.73 -5.71 11.14
N VAL A 71 6.61 -5.66 12.16
CA VAL A 71 6.23 -5.28 13.52
C VAL A 71 5.71 -3.84 13.58
N THR A 72 6.28 -2.92 12.81
CA THR A 72 5.78 -1.55 12.69
C THR A 72 4.37 -1.52 12.08
N LYS A 73 4.13 -2.27 11.00
CA LYS A 73 2.79 -2.44 10.42
C LYS A 73 1.79 -3.03 11.43
N CYS A 74 2.20 -4.04 12.22
CA CYS A 74 1.37 -4.64 13.27
C CYS A 74 0.95 -3.61 14.32
N LYS A 75 1.88 -2.76 14.77
CA LYS A 75 1.60 -1.70 15.73
C LYS A 75 0.67 -0.63 15.13
N ALA A 76 0.88 -0.23 13.87
CA ALA A 76 0.00 0.70 13.15
C ALA A 76 -1.43 0.15 13.00
N ALA A 77 -1.57 -1.18 12.85
CA ALA A 77 -2.86 -1.88 12.84
C ALA A 77 -3.45 -2.12 14.24
N ASN A 78 -2.87 -1.55 15.29
CA ASN A 78 -3.26 -1.75 16.69
C ASN A 78 -3.24 -3.23 17.14
N MET A 79 -2.33 -4.06 16.61
CA MET A 79 -2.14 -5.41 17.09
C MET A 79 -1.45 -5.39 18.47
N PRO A 80 -2.00 -6.08 19.50
CA PRO A 80 -1.39 -6.11 20.83
C PRO A 80 0.02 -6.69 20.80
N ASN A 81 0.94 -6.13 21.58
CA ASN A 81 2.34 -6.57 21.64
C ASN A 81 2.46 -8.07 21.98
N ASP A 82 1.64 -8.58 22.92
CA ASP A 82 1.60 -10.00 23.26
C ASP A 82 1.22 -10.91 22.08
N THR A 83 0.39 -10.38 21.16
CA THR A 83 -0.01 -11.13 19.94
C THR A 83 1.15 -11.15 18.94
N ILE A 84 1.86 -10.02 18.78
CA ILE A 84 3.05 -9.93 17.93
C ILE A 84 4.13 -10.89 18.44
N GLU A 85 4.46 -10.86 19.73
CA GLU A 85 5.47 -11.76 20.32
C GLU A 85 5.10 -13.24 20.18
N ARG A 86 3.81 -13.58 20.40
CA ARG A 86 3.32 -14.95 20.19
C ARG A 86 3.44 -15.38 18.74
N ALA A 87 3.16 -14.49 17.78
CA ALA A 87 3.31 -14.78 16.36
C ALA A 87 4.78 -15.02 16.00
N ILE A 88 5.72 -14.21 16.49
CA ILE A 88 7.15 -14.38 16.27
C ILE A 88 7.64 -15.72 16.86
N LYS A 89 7.26 -16.05 18.12
CA LYS A 89 7.62 -17.30 18.75
C LYS A 89 7.07 -18.51 18.00
N LYS A 90 5.81 -18.43 17.56
CA LYS A 90 5.17 -19.46 16.74
C LYS A 90 5.89 -19.64 15.41
N ALA A 91 6.24 -18.55 14.73
CA ALA A 91 6.97 -18.58 13.47
C ALA A 91 8.35 -19.24 13.61
N ALA A 92 9.06 -18.94 14.71
CA ALA A 92 10.39 -19.54 14.99
C ALA A 92 10.31 -21.06 15.24
N SER A 93 9.16 -21.58 15.72
CA SER A 93 8.97 -22.99 16.05
C SER A 93 8.23 -23.80 14.96
N THR A 94 7.70 -23.14 13.93
CA THR A 94 6.88 -23.78 12.89
C THR A 94 7.70 -24.08 11.66
N ASP A 95 7.59 -25.31 11.14
CA ASP A 95 8.14 -25.65 9.84
C ASP A 95 7.27 -25.02 8.72
N MET A 96 7.83 -24.02 8.07
CA MET A 96 7.20 -23.26 6.98
C MET A 96 7.72 -23.71 5.61
N SER A 97 8.29 -24.90 5.50
CA SER A 97 8.92 -25.40 4.26
C SER A 97 7.94 -25.44 3.07
N ASN A 98 6.65 -25.54 3.34
CA ASN A 98 5.61 -25.68 2.31
C ASN A 98 4.98 -24.36 1.87
N PHE A 99 5.26 -23.23 2.53
CA PHE A 99 4.73 -21.93 2.13
C PHE A 99 5.63 -21.26 1.12
N GLU A 100 5.02 -20.74 0.05
CA GLU A 100 5.71 -19.96 -0.98
C GLU A 100 4.99 -18.63 -1.22
N SER A 101 5.78 -17.59 -1.49
CA SER A 101 5.28 -16.29 -1.94
C SER A 101 5.13 -16.32 -3.45
N VAL A 102 3.96 -15.92 -3.95
CA VAL A 102 3.66 -15.90 -5.39
C VAL A 102 3.00 -14.58 -5.74
N THR A 103 3.48 -13.94 -6.81
CA THR A 103 2.87 -12.73 -7.35
C THR A 103 2.06 -13.08 -8.59
N TYR A 104 0.81 -12.59 -8.63
CA TYR A 104 -0.06 -12.66 -9.80
C TYR A 104 -0.29 -11.25 -10.32
N GLU A 105 -0.27 -11.13 -11.64
CA GLU A 105 -0.47 -9.87 -12.33
C GLU A 105 -1.63 -10.00 -13.32
N GLY A 106 -2.39 -8.94 -13.51
CA GLY A 106 -3.51 -8.98 -14.43
C GLY A 106 -4.17 -7.63 -14.65
N TYR A 107 -5.19 -7.67 -15.48
CA TYR A 107 -5.98 -6.51 -15.84
C TYR A 107 -7.41 -6.67 -15.36
N GLY A 108 -7.93 -5.63 -14.77
CA GLY A 108 -9.35 -5.43 -14.48
C GLY A 108 -10.09 -4.70 -15.61
N PRO A 109 -11.31 -4.20 -15.33
CA PRO A 109 -12.11 -3.43 -16.27
C PRO A 109 -11.32 -2.23 -16.82
N ASN A 110 -11.56 -1.90 -18.09
CA ASN A 110 -10.96 -0.76 -18.78
C ASN A 110 -9.41 -0.70 -18.69
N GLY A 111 -8.77 -1.87 -18.57
CA GLY A 111 -7.31 -1.96 -18.53
C GLY A 111 -6.67 -1.53 -17.20
N THR A 112 -7.43 -1.46 -16.12
CA THR A 112 -6.85 -1.25 -14.79
C THR A 112 -5.83 -2.35 -14.48
N ALA A 113 -4.64 -1.96 -14.04
CA ALA A 113 -3.59 -2.88 -13.67
C ALA A 113 -3.77 -3.35 -12.22
N ILE A 114 -3.59 -4.65 -11.96
CA ILE A 114 -3.74 -5.24 -10.63
C ILE A 114 -2.58 -6.19 -10.38
N ILE A 115 -1.89 -6.01 -9.25
CA ILE A 115 -0.88 -6.93 -8.72
C ILE A 115 -1.45 -7.56 -7.44
N VAL A 116 -1.32 -8.89 -7.33
CA VAL A 116 -1.76 -9.65 -6.16
C VAL A 116 -0.58 -10.43 -5.61
N GLU A 117 -0.20 -10.13 -4.39
CA GLU A 117 0.80 -10.91 -3.65
C GLU A 117 0.09 -11.93 -2.77
N ALA A 118 0.44 -13.17 -2.93
CA ALA A 118 -0.11 -14.28 -2.18
C ALA A 118 0.97 -15.07 -1.45
N LEU A 119 0.64 -15.54 -0.24
CA LEU A 119 1.42 -16.49 0.52
C LEU A 119 0.60 -17.75 0.73
N THR A 120 1.01 -18.84 0.14
CA THR A 120 0.20 -20.07 0.08
C THR A 120 1.04 -21.32 0.32
N ASP A 121 0.43 -22.31 0.91
CA ASP A 121 0.91 -23.70 0.98
C ASP A 121 0.44 -24.55 -0.22
N ASN A 122 -0.43 -23.96 -1.09
CA ASN A 122 -0.96 -24.62 -2.27
C ASN A 122 -1.13 -23.66 -3.45
N ARG A 123 -0.09 -23.57 -4.27
CA ARG A 123 -0.03 -22.67 -5.44
C ARG A 123 -1.19 -22.86 -6.42
N ASN A 124 -1.64 -24.11 -6.63
CA ASN A 124 -2.73 -24.39 -7.56
C ASN A 124 -4.08 -23.87 -7.05
N ARG A 125 -4.33 -24.01 -5.73
CA ARG A 125 -5.52 -23.45 -5.09
C ARG A 125 -5.52 -21.92 -5.19
N ALA A 126 -4.44 -21.27 -4.78
CA ALA A 126 -4.31 -19.81 -4.84
C ALA A 126 -4.48 -19.29 -6.27
N ALA A 127 -3.81 -19.91 -7.26
CA ALA A 127 -3.94 -19.54 -8.66
C ALA A 127 -5.37 -19.67 -9.19
N SER A 128 -6.08 -20.74 -8.81
CA SER A 128 -7.48 -20.96 -9.22
C SER A 128 -8.41 -19.89 -8.63
N ASN A 129 -8.27 -19.61 -7.34
CA ASN A 129 -9.10 -18.63 -6.63
C ASN A 129 -8.88 -17.22 -7.16
N ILE A 130 -7.62 -16.81 -7.32
CA ILE A 130 -7.26 -15.49 -7.86
C ILE A 130 -7.78 -15.33 -9.30
N ARG A 131 -7.59 -16.33 -10.19
CA ARG A 131 -8.15 -16.28 -11.55
C ARG A 131 -9.68 -16.17 -11.55
N ASN A 132 -10.34 -16.89 -10.64
CA ASN A 132 -11.80 -16.82 -10.49
C ASN A 132 -12.26 -15.42 -10.04
N ALA A 133 -11.53 -14.78 -9.11
CA ALA A 133 -11.82 -13.40 -8.69
C ALA A 133 -11.74 -12.43 -9.87
N PHE A 134 -10.67 -12.46 -10.65
CA PHE A 134 -10.52 -11.65 -11.86
C PHE A 134 -11.64 -11.91 -12.87
N THR A 135 -11.89 -13.17 -13.22
CA THR A 135 -12.90 -13.55 -14.21
C THR A 135 -14.31 -13.10 -13.82
N LYS A 136 -14.68 -13.23 -12.53
CA LYS A 136 -16.00 -12.81 -12.02
C LYS A 136 -16.21 -11.30 -12.07
N GLY A 137 -15.15 -10.51 -12.07
CA GLY A 137 -15.19 -9.07 -12.25
C GLY A 137 -14.85 -8.62 -13.68
N GLY A 138 -14.84 -9.53 -14.64
CA GLY A 138 -14.61 -9.19 -16.06
C GLY A 138 -13.15 -8.89 -16.41
N GLY A 139 -12.21 -9.19 -15.50
CA GLY A 139 -10.78 -9.10 -15.72
C GLY A 139 -10.13 -10.42 -16.07
N ASN A 140 -8.82 -10.43 -16.19
CA ASN A 140 -8.02 -11.63 -16.44
C ASN A 140 -6.64 -11.54 -15.82
N VAL A 141 -6.13 -12.68 -15.35
CA VAL A 141 -4.74 -12.83 -14.91
C VAL A 141 -3.86 -13.00 -16.15
N GLY A 142 -2.82 -12.19 -16.26
CA GLY A 142 -1.84 -12.24 -17.35
C GLY A 142 -0.59 -13.05 -17.02
N THR A 143 0.46 -12.83 -17.79
CA THR A 143 1.78 -13.38 -17.52
C THR A 143 2.54 -12.53 -16.51
N PRO A 144 3.46 -13.10 -15.71
CA PRO A 144 4.34 -12.33 -14.85
C PRO A 144 5.04 -11.21 -15.62
N GLY A 145 5.07 -10.00 -15.07
CA GLY A 145 5.66 -8.82 -15.70
C GLY A 145 4.69 -8.03 -16.59
N CYS A 146 3.41 -8.45 -16.72
CA CYS A 146 2.49 -7.77 -17.64
C CYS A 146 2.01 -6.41 -17.15
N VAL A 147 2.05 -6.13 -15.84
CA VAL A 147 1.64 -4.85 -15.25
C VAL A 147 2.64 -4.29 -14.24
N SER A 148 3.59 -5.07 -13.73
CA SER A 148 4.53 -4.63 -12.69
C SER A 148 5.37 -3.42 -13.10
N PHE A 149 5.65 -3.25 -14.40
CA PHE A 149 6.37 -2.08 -14.93
C PHE A 149 5.58 -0.76 -14.79
N MET A 150 4.30 -0.81 -14.47
CA MET A 150 3.43 0.35 -14.24
C MET A 150 3.46 0.81 -12.78
N PHE A 151 4.22 0.15 -11.93
CA PHE A 151 4.32 0.42 -10.50
C PHE A 151 5.78 0.58 -10.09
N ASP A 152 6.00 1.49 -9.14
CA ASP A 152 7.29 1.67 -8.47
C ASP A 152 7.22 1.09 -7.07
N ASN A 153 8.21 0.26 -6.71
CA ASN A 153 8.35 -0.21 -5.34
C ASN A 153 9.04 0.88 -4.51
N LYS A 154 8.31 1.50 -3.59
CA LYS A 154 8.75 2.66 -2.80
C LYS A 154 8.35 2.50 -1.33
N GLY A 155 9.14 3.08 -0.44
CA GLY A 155 8.66 3.45 0.88
C GLY A 155 7.70 4.62 0.75
N GLN A 156 6.53 4.54 1.38
CA GLN A 156 5.53 5.59 1.41
C GLN A 156 5.15 5.90 2.86
N ILE A 157 5.21 7.16 3.23
CA ILE A 157 4.81 7.66 4.54
C ILE A 157 3.78 8.74 4.31
N ILE A 158 2.61 8.59 4.91
CA ILE A 158 1.52 9.57 4.87
C ILE A 158 1.37 10.18 6.26
N VAL A 159 1.41 11.50 6.32
CA VAL A 159 1.23 12.28 7.55
C VAL A 159 -0.02 13.14 7.38
N ALA A 160 -1.00 13.00 8.28
CA ALA A 160 -2.18 13.86 8.29
C ALA A 160 -1.78 15.27 8.74
N LYS A 161 -2.23 16.31 8.05
CA LYS A 161 -1.95 17.70 8.43
C LYS A 161 -2.53 18.06 9.79
N GLU A 162 -3.71 17.51 10.12
CA GLU A 162 -4.38 17.72 11.39
C GLU A 162 -3.62 17.15 12.61
N ASP A 163 -2.78 16.12 12.39
CA ASP A 163 -1.97 15.47 13.42
C ASP A 163 -0.50 15.92 13.39
N CYS A 164 -0.14 16.90 12.56
CA CYS A 164 1.22 17.38 12.38
C CYS A 164 1.39 18.82 12.89
N ASP A 165 2.21 19.00 13.93
CA ASP A 165 2.52 20.31 14.50
C ASP A 165 3.57 21.09 13.70
N LYS A 166 4.24 20.47 12.71
CA LYS A 166 5.25 21.09 11.86
C LYS A 166 4.62 21.61 10.57
N ASP A 167 5.16 22.71 10.06
CA ASP A 167 4.78 23.17 8.73
C ASP A 167 5.41 22.31 7.62
N ALA A 168 4.96 22.54 6.37
CA ALA A 168 5.39 21.74 5.22
C ALA A 168 6.90 21.85 4.96
N ASP A 169 7.47 23.06 5.12
CA ASP A 169 8.88 23.32 4.83
C ASP A 169 9.79 22.60 5.84
N ASP A 170 9.43 22.67 7.13
CA ASP A 170 10.17 22.00 8.21
C ASP A 170 10.09 20.48 8.04
N LEU A 171 8.89 19.92 7.77
CA LEU A 171 8.71 18.50 7.60
C LEU A 171 9.46 17.98 6.35
N MET A 172 9.40 18.73 5.25
CA MET A 172 10.13 18.42 4.03
C MET A 172 11.64 18.37 4.27
N MET A 173 12.17 19.37 5.00
CA MET A 173 13.59 19.43 5.30
C MET A 173 14.06 18.23 6.11
N ILE A 174 13.30 17.84 7.15
CA ILE A 174 13.60 16.65 7.97
C ILE A 174 13.56 15.38 7.10
N ALA A 175 12.56 15.22 6.25
CA ALA A 175 12.40 14.06 5.41
C ALA A 175 13.55 13.93 4.39
N LEU A 176 13.88 14.99 3.67
CA LEU A 176 14.95 15.00 2.67
C LEU A 176 16.34 14.80 3.30
N ASP A 177 16.61 15.44 4.44
CA ASP A 177 17.87 15.24 5.18
C ASP A 177 18.04 13.81 5.68
N ALA A 178 16.92 13.12 5.97
CA ALA A 178 16.92 11.72 6.38
C ALA A 178 17.07 10.74 5.20
N GLY A 179 16.95 11.20 3.95
CA GLY A 179 17.11 10.40 2.74
C GLY A 179 15.81 10.08 1.99
N ALA A 180 14.76 10.89 2.16
CA ALA A 180 13.56 10.77 1.33
C ALA A 180 13.87 11.14 -0.14
N ASP A 181 13.22 10.43 -1.08
CA ASP A 181 13.35 10.71 -2.52
C ASP A 181 12.49 11.91 -2.93
N ASP A 182 11.30 12.04 -2.33
CA ASP A 182 10.33 13.08 -2.70
C ASP A 182 9.39 13.42 -1.53
N PHE A 183 8.84 14.63 -1.60
CA PHE A 183 7.89 15.16 -0.64
C PHE A 183 6.78 15.89 -1.39
N ASN A 184 5.53 15.43 -1.21
CA ASN A 184 4.35 16.03 -1.83
C ASN A 184 3.40 16.55 -0.76
N GLU A 185 2.98 17.80 -0.92
CA GLU A 185 1.93 18.41 -0.12
C GLU A 185 0.59 18.22 -0.82
N GLU A 186 -0.30 17.45 -0.19
CA GLU A 186 -1.69 17.26 -0.59
C GLU A 186 -2.62 18.21 0.18
N GLU A 187 -3.93 18.17 -0.08
CA GLU A 187 -4.90 19.07 0.57
C GLU A 187 -4.92 18.88 2.10
N ASP A 188 -4.98 17.63 2.58
CA ASP A 188 -5.15 17.23 3.97
C ASP A 188 -3.99 16.41 4.55
N SER A 189 -2.96 16.14 3.75
CA SER A 189 -1.83 15.30 4.14
C SER A 189 -0.52 15.71 3.48
N TYR A 190 0.56 15.13 3.99
CA TYR A 190 1.87 15.11 3.36
C TYR A 190 2.20 13.69 2.96
N GLU A 191 2.68 13.50 1.74
CA GLU A 191 3.20 12.23 1.24
C GLU A 191 4.72 12.32 1.10
N ILE A 192 5.42 11.39 1.75
CA ILE A 192 6.87 11.27 1.70
C ILE A 192 7.18 9.92 1.06
N THR A 193 8.01 9.92 0.00
CA THR A 193 8.46 8.69 -0.65
C THR A 193 9.94 8.48 -0.49
N THR A 194 10.36 7.23 -0.42
CA THR A 194 11.75 6.81 -0.24
C THR A 194 12.08 5.62 -1.13
N ALA A 195 13.36 5.36 -1.36
CA ALA A 195 13.76 4.03 -1.76
C ALA A 195 13.35 3.00 -0.68
N PRO A 196 13.02 1.75 -1.06
CA PRO A 196 12.62 0.72 -0.08
C PRO A 196 13.63 0.50 1.05
N ASP A 197 14.92 0.59 0.73
CA ASP A 197 16.02 0.37 1.68
C ASP A 197 16.18 1.54 2.68
N ASP A 198 15.82 2.77 2.28
CA ASP A 198 15.94 3.98 3.08
C ASP A 198 14.69 4.25 3.94
N PHE A 199 13.58 3.53 3.66
CA PHE A 199 12.30 3.68 4.37
C PHE A 199 12.45 3.63 5.90
N GLY A 200 13.22 2.66 6.42
CA GLY A 200 13.44 2.53 7.85
C GLY A 200 14.14 3.75 8.46
N THR A 201 15.17 4.26 7.80
CA THR A 201 15.95 5.41 8.24
C THR A 201 15.09 6.68 8.28
N VAL A 202 14.31 6.91 7.22
CA VAL A 202 13.44 8.09 7.13
C VAL A 202 12.30 8.02 8.15
N SER A 203 11.64 6.86 8.28
CA SER A 203 10.55 6.68 9.24
C SER A 203 11.01 6.83 10.69
N ASP A 204 12.21 6.31 11.03
CA ASP A 204 12.80 6.47 12.35
C ASP A 204 13.15 7.95 12.64
N ALA A 205 13.70 8.67 11.66
CA ALA A 205 14.04 10.09 11.81
C ALA A 205 12.78 10.94 12.06
N LEU A 206 11.72 10.74 11.27
CA LEU A 206 10.44 11.43 11.43
C LEU A 206 9.78 11.10 12.79
N SER A 207 9.81 9.82 13.19
CA SER A 207 9.27 9.39 14.49
C SER A 207 10.01 10.02 15.67
N ASN A 208 11.34 10.17 15.58
CA ASN A 208 12.16 10.82 16.61
C ASN A 208 11.83 12.30 16.75
N GLU A 209 11.36 12.94 15.68
CA GLU A 209 10.86 14.32 15.67
C GLU A 209 9.40 14.44 16.17
N GLY A 210 8.80 13.34 16.60
CA GLY A 210 7.44 13.30 17.14
C GLY A 210 6.34 13.26 16.09
N ILE A 211 6.68 12.99 14.81
CA ILE A 211 5.68 12.92 13.74
C ILE A 211 4.90 11.61 13.84
N THR A 212 3.58 11.72 13.82
CA THR A 212 2.65 10.58 13.76
C THR A 212 2.27 10.27 12.31
N PHE A 213 2.30 8.99 11.94
CA PHE A 213 1.96 8.55 10.58
C PHE A 213 0.51 8.07 10.52
N ALA A 214 -0.22 8.52 9.51
CA ALA A 214 -1.50 7.91 9.11
C ALA A 214 -1.26 6.54 8.48
N SER A 215 -0.18 6.42 7.66
CA SER A 215 0.31 5.17 7.10
C SER A 215 1.83 5.26 6.87
N ALA A 216 2.54 4.15 7.03
CA ALA A 216 3.96 4.06 6.72
C ALA A 216 4.31 2.61 6.33
N GLU A 217 4.62 2.39 5.05
CA GLU A 217 4.92 1.06 4.52
C GLU A 217 5.75 1.11 3.24
N VAL A 218 6.41 0.00 2.93
CA VAL A 218 6.96 -0.24 1.59
C VAL A 218 5.84 -0.83 0.73
N THR A 219 5.53 -0.18 -0.39
CA THR A 219 4.36 -0.50 -1.21
C THR A 219 4.63 -0.31 -2.70
N MET A 220 3.74 -0.84 -3.54
CA MET A 220 3.75 -0.62 -4.99
C MET A 220 2.91 0.60 -5.33
N ILE A 221 3.56 1.70 -5.75
CA ILE A 221 2.92 2.94 -6.13
C ILE A 221 2.70 2.97 -7.64
N PRO A 222 1.46 3.11 -8.13
CA PRO A 222 1.22 3.20 -9.56
C PRO A 222 1.78 4.52 -10.14
N GLN A 223 2.45 4.43 -11.28
CA GLN A 223 2.98 5.59 -12.01
C GLN A 223 1.86 6.41 -12.66
N THR A 224 0.73 5.78 -12.96
CA THR A 224 -0.43 6.41 -13.59
C THR A 224 -1.70 5.78 -13.07
N MET A 225 -2.65 6.61 -12.64
CA MET A 225 -3.97 6.17 -12.21
C MET A 225 -4.92 6.03 -13.41
N VAL A 226 -5.92 5.15 -13.30
CA VAL A 226 -6.98 4.92 -14.28
C VAL A 226 -8.32 5.22 -13.64
N GLU A 227 -9.02 6.21 -14.18
CA GLU A 227 -10.38 6.54 -13.78
C GLU A 227 -11.38 5.59 -14.48
N LEU A 228 -12.33 5.05 -13.73
CA LEU A 228 -13.46 4.29 -14.25
C LEU A 228 -14.72 5.16 -14.20
N THR A 229 -15.27 5.49 -15.36
CA THR A 229 -16.46 6.35 -15.51
C THR A 229 -17.76 5.56 -15.62
N SER A 230 -17.68 4.28 -15.99
CA SER A 230 -18.84 3.39 -16.12
C SER A 230 -19.17 2.76 -14.76
N GLU A 231 -20.43 2.90 -14.31
CA GLU A 231 -20.92 2.22 -13.10
C GLU A 231 -20.74 0.69 -13.15
N ASP A 232 -20.88 0.09 -14.34
CA ASP A 232 -20.66 -1.35 -14.52
C ASP A 232 -19.20 -1.72 -14.30
N ASP A 233 -18.27 -0.94 -14.82
CA ASP A 233 -16.83 -1.18 -14.61
C ASP A 233 -16.42 -0.94 -13.15
N ILE A 234 -16.97 0.07 -12.50
CA ILE A 234 -16.77 0.30 -11.05
C ILE A 234 -17.26 -0.90 -10.24
N LYS A 235 -18.47 -1.38 -10.49
CA LYS A 235 -19.04 -2.58 -9.83
C LYS A 235 -18.19 -3.82 -10.07
N LYS A 236 -17.70 -4.01 -11.29
CA LYS A 236 -16.81 -5.13 -11.64
C LYS A 236 -15.48 -5.04 -10.92
N MET A 237 -14.86 -3.85 -10.89
CA MET A 237 -13.59 -3.65 -10.18
C MET A 237 -13.72 -3.88 -8.68
N ARG A 238 -14.75 -3.31 -8.04
CA ARG A 238 -15.06 -3.57 -6.63
C ARG A 238 -15.28 -5.05 -6.35
N ARG A 239 -15.93 -5.77 -7.28
CA ARG A 239 -16.12 -7.22 -7.14
C ARG A 239 -14.80 -7.99 -7.18
N ILE A 240 -13.84 -7.60 -8.05
CA ILE A 240 -12.50 -8.20 -8.05
C ILE A 240 -11.85 -7.99 -6.68
N LEU A 241 -11.79 -6.75 -6.22
CA LEU A 241 -11.13 -6.39 -4.97
C LEU A 241 -11.75 -7.11 -3.77
N ALA A 242 -13.09 -7.15 -3.69
CA ALA A 242 -13.80 -7.86 -2.62
C ALA A 242 -13.50 -9.37 -2.60
N LEU A 243 -13.50 -10.02 -3.78
CA LEU A 243 -13.18 -11.44 -3.88
C LEU A 243 -11.72 -11.75 -3.53
N LEU A 244 -10.79 -10.87 -3.92
CA LEU A 244 -9.38 -10.99 -3.54
C LEU A 244 -9.18 -10.76 -2.04
N ASP A 245 -9.95 -9.85 -1.43
CA ASP A 245 -9.90 -9.61 0.01
C ASP A 245 -10.43 -10.80 0.82
N GLU A 246 -11.38 -11.56 0.29
CA GLU A 246 -11.91 -12.78 0.92
C GLU A 246 -10.93 -13.96 0.92
N GLU A 247 -9.93 -13.93 0.03
CA GLU A 247 -8.98 -15.03 -0.11
C GLU A 247 -7.91 -15.01 1.00
N ASP A 248 -7.85 -16.09 1.78
CA ASP A 248 -6.91 -16.22 2.90
C ASP A 248 -5.43 -16.22 2.49
N ASP A 249 -5.14 -16.63 1.26
CA ASP A 249 -3.78 -16.70 0.72
C ASP A 249 -3.29 -15.34 0.21
N VAL A 250 -4.20 -14.39 -0.07
CA VAL A 250 -3.84 -13.04 -0.55
C VAL A 250 -3.33 -12.21 0.62
N GLN A 251 -2.15 -11.61 0.44
CA GLN A 251 -1.53 -10.72 1.42
C GLN A 251 -1.76 -9.26 1.05
N ASN A 252 -1.38 -8.88 -0.17
CA ASN A 252 -1.50 -7.52 -0.66
C ASN A 252 -2.15 -7.51 -2.05
N VAL A 253 -2.91 -6.46 -2.31
CA VAL A 253 -3.48 -6.16 -3.63
C VAL A 253 -3.14 -4.71 -3.95
N TYR A 254 -2.42 -4.51 -5.04
CA TYR A 254 -2.09 -3.18 -5.56
C TYR A 254 -2.81 -2.98 -6.89
N HIS A 255 -3.31 -1.79 -7.13
CA HIS A 255 -4.00 -1.45 -8.38
C HIS A 255 -3.80 0.03 -8.72
N ASN A 256 -3.98 0.37 -9.98
CA ASN A 256 -3.90 1.73 -10.46
C ASN A 256 -5.29 2.36 -10.72
N TRP A 257 -6.35 1.77 -10.19
CA TRP A 257 -7.68 2.36 -10.26
C TRP A 257 -7.78 3.56 -9.30
N ASP A 258 -8.18 4.71 -9.84
CA ASP A 258 -8.54 5.89 -9.07
C ASP A 258 -9.95 5.68 -8.50
N GLU A 259 -10.01 5.11 -7.29
CA GLU A 259 -11.27 4.74 -6.65
C GLU A 259 -11.98 5.99 -6.14
N PRO A 260 -13.23 6.26 -6.61
CA PRO A 260 -14.00 7.38 -6.09
C PRO A 260 -14.34 7.15 -4.61
N ILE A 261 -14.17 8.20 -3.80
CA ILE A 261 -14.66 8.21 -2.41
C ILE A 261 -16.17 8.23 -2.49
N GLU A 262 -16.84 7.27 -1.84
CA GLU A 262 -18.29 7.35 -1.64
C GLU A 262 -18.55 8.39 -0.55
N ASP A 263 -19.19 9.51 -0.92
CA ASP A 263 -19.76 10.39 0.08
C ASP A 263 -20.84 9.60 0.83
N GLU A 264 -20.67 9.41 2.14
CA GLU A 264 -21.73 8.84 2.98
C GLU A 264 -22.96 9.75 2.91
N GLU A 265 -24.05 9.27 2.24
CA GLU A 265 -25.36 9.91 2.29
C GLU A 265 -26.01 9.75 3.68
#